data_cd3d0750c750ae60c842b2c861fd7406
#
_entry.id   cd3d0750c750ae60c842b2c861fd7406
#
_cell.length_a   1.000
_cell.length_b   1.000
_cell.length_c   1.000
_cell.angle_alpha   90.00
_cell.angle_beta   90.00
_cell.angle_gamma   90.00
#
_symmetry.space_group_name_H-M   'P 1'
#
loop_
_entity.id
_entity.type
_entity.pdbx_description
1 polymer ?
#
loop_
_entity_poly.entity_id
_entity_poly.type
_entity_poly.pdbx_seq_one_letter_code
_entity_poly.pdbx_strand_id
1 'polypeptide(L)'
;MDEEKIQARRRDQDEDATRHRASILGLPYLDGREFESTMPLLRDILTIDEMYEGRIVPLSFNEEDQSYRFAVTSQTPQSLMAQMTREYTDEGRRIFFSLISGSAFRSIMLRFDPPKKIIYDDIEIAKEGDSDTLAQVTQILATVGTNDVFNYLIDQADKLGASDIHIENQRE
;
A
#
# COMPACT_ATOMS: atom_id res chain seq x y z
N MET A 1 -3.39 -13.67 19.31
CA MET A 1 -2.19 -13.28 20.09
C MET A 1 -0.87 -13.69 19.41
N ASP A 2 -0.83 -14.71 18.59
CA ASP A 2 0.42 -15.16 17.94
C ASP A 2 0.73 -14.47 16.61
N GLU A 3 -0.27 -14.06 15.84
CA GLU A 3 -0.06 -13.40 14.53
C GLU A 3 0.59 -12.01 14.65
N GLU A 4 0.15 -11.19 15.61
CA GLU A 4 0.76 -9.87 15.85
C GLU A 4 2.24 -9.98 16.22
N LYS A 5 2.59 -10.97 17.05
CA LYS A 5 3.99 -11.23 17.42
C LYS A 5 4.84 -11.72 16.24
N ILE A 6 4.24 -12.53 15.37
CA ILE A 6 4.90 -13.01 14.15
C ILE A 6 5.13 -11.85 13.19
N GLN A 7 4.15 -10.98 13.00
CA GLN A 7 4.27 -9.79 12.15
C GLN A 7 5.30 -8.80 12.70
N ALA A 8 5.31 -8.55 14.01
CA ALA A 8 6.31 -7.69 14.64
C ALA A 8 7.73 -8.22 14.43
N ARG A 9 7.96 -9.52 14.64
CA ARG A 9 9.28 -10.15 14.41
C ARG A 9 9.71 -10.08 12.94
N ARG A 10 8.79 -10.25 12.00
CA ARG A 10 9.09 -10.12 10.57
C ARG A 10 9.48 -8.68 10.21
N ARG A 11 8.82 -7.69 10.81
CA ARG A 11 9.19 -6.28 10.61
C ARG A 11 10.58 -5.99 11.17
N ASP A 12 10.87 -6.44 12.38
CA ASP A 12 12.19 -6.25 13.00
C ASP A 12 13.31 -6.88 12.16
N GLN A 13 13.09 -8.09 11.64
CA GLN A 13 14.06 -8.76 10.76
C GLN A 13 14.24 -8.01 9.42
N ASP A 14 13.18 -7.47 8.85
CA ASP A 14 13.23 -6.67 7.61
C ASP A 14 14.00 -5.35 7.86
N GLU A 15 13.77 -4.69 9.00
CA GLU A 15 14.49 -3.47 9.37
C GLU A 15 16.00 -3.74 9.60
N ASP A 16 16.35 -4.80 10.34
CA ASP A 16 17.75 -5.16 10.59
C ASP A 16 18.49 -5.53 9.30
N ALA A 17 17.86 -6.32 8.43
CA ALA A 17 18.41 -6.67 7.12
C ALA A 17 18.59 -5.42 6.23
N THR A 18 17.65 -4.49 6.29
CA THR A 18 17.71 -3.24 5.53
C THR A 18 18.81 -2.33 6.03
N ARG A 19 18.96 -2.20 7.35
CA ARG A 19 20.06 -1.43 7.96
C ARG A 19 21.43 -1.95 7.53
N HIS A 20 21.62 -3.27 7.56
CA HIS A 20 22.87 -3.87 7.10
C HIS A 20 23.12 -3.60 5.61
N ARG A 21 22.09 -3.72 4.78
CA ARG A 21 22.17 -3.44 3.33
C ARG A 21 22.47 -1.97 3.04
N ALA A 22 21.89 -1.04 3.79
CA ALA A 22 22.17 0.39 3.67
C ALA A 22 23.67 0.68 3.88
N SER A 23 24.27 0.06 4.89
CA SER A 23 25.71 0.16 5.14
C SER A 23 26.56 -0.34 3.97
N ILE A 24 26.15 -1.44 3.32
CA ILE A 24 26.86 -1.98 2.14
C ILE A 24 26.72 -1.05 0.93
N LEU A 25 25.53 -0.46 0.73
CA LEU A 25 25.23 0.43 -0.38
C LEU A 25 25.76 1.87 -0.17
N GLY A 26 26.23 2.20 1.01
CA GLY A 26 26.63 3.56 1.37
C GLY A 26 25.48 4.56 1.40
N LEU A 27 24.23 4.08 1.60
CA LEU A 27 23.05 4.91 1.72
C LEU A 27 22.67 5.12 3.19
N PRO A 28 22.17 6.31 3.56
CA PRO A 28 21.56 6.49 4.87
C PRO A 28 20.40 5.51 5.05
N TYR A 29 20.33 4.87 6.21
CA TYR A 29 19.19 4.05 6.61
C TYR A 29 18.17 4.91 7.36
N LEU A 30 16.90 4.69 7.06
CA LEU A 30 15.78 5.31 7.74
C LEU A 30 14.87 4.21 8.31
N ASP A 31 14.70 4.19 9.63
CA ASP A 31 13.93 3.17 10.33
C ASP A 31 12.43 3.38 10.08
N GLY A 32 11.76 2.37 9.55
CA GLY A 32 10.33 2.43 9.25
C GLY A 32 9.44 2.65 10.47
N ARG A 33 9.96 2.37 11.69
CA ARG A 33 9.25 2.59 12.96
C ARG A 33 9.21 4.07 13.35
N GLU A 34 10.10 4.89 12.80
CA GLU A 34 10.18 6.33 13.03
C GLU A 34 9.21 7.13 12.14
N PHE A 35 8.56 6.48 11.18
CA PHE A 35 7.54 7.12 10.35
C PHE A 35 6.27 7.35 11.14
N GLU A 36 6.12 8.54 11.67
CA GLU A 36 4.88 8.95 12.32
C GLU A 36 3.74 9.08 11.30
N SER A 37 2.55 8.68 11.70
CA SER A 37 1.34 8.82 10.87
C SER A 37 1.02 10.28 10.51
N THR A 38 1.57 11.23 11.25
CA THR A 38 1.40 12.67 11.07
C THR A 38 2.43 13.31 10.15
N MET A 39 3.47 12.58 9.70
CA MET A 39 4.48 13.10 8.79
C MET A 39 3.81 13.62 7.51
N PRO A 40 4.05 14.88 7.10
CA PRO A 40 3.47 15.42 5.88
C PRO A 40 3.93 14.61 4.66
N LEU A 41 2.99 14.34 3.75
CA LEU A 41 3.28 13.67 2.50
C LEU A 41 3.55 14.71 1.41
N LEU A 42 4.68 14.58 0.73
CA LEU A 42 4.97 15.34 -0.49
C LEU A 42 4.19 14.74 -1.66
N ARG A 43 2.99 15.26 -1.89
CA ARG A 43 2.17 14.90 -3.05
C ARG A 43 2.64 15.69 -4.28
N ASP A 44 2.25 15.24 -5.47
CA ASP A 44 2.50 15.93 -6.75
C ASP A 44 3.98 15.95 -7.21
N ILE A 45 4.85 15.20 -6.54
CA ILE A 45 6.25 15.01 -6.98
C ILE A 45 6.38 13.77 -7.88
N LEU A 46 5.73 12.68 -7.49
CA LEU A 46 5.64 11.44 -8.24
C LEU A 46 4.20 10.97 -8.26
N THR A 47 3.78 10.35 -9.34
CA THR A 47 2.50 9.65 -9.41
C THR A 47 2.52 8.38 -8.57
N ILE A 48 1.36 7.87 -8.22
CA ILE A 48 1.22 6.61 -7.46
C ILE A 48 1.88 5.45 -8.22
N ASP A 49 1.69 5.38 -9.55
CA ASP A 49 2.27 4.34 -10.39
C ASP A 49 3.79 4.42 -10.41
N GLU A 50 4.37 5.61 -10.59
CA GLU A 50 5.83 5.82 -10.52
C GLU A 50 6.42 5.40 -9.17
N MET A 51 5.71 5.68 -8.06
CA MET A 51 6.15 5.25 -6.73
C MET A 51 6.13 3.72 -6.59
N TYR A 52 5.10 3.04 -7.08
CA TYR A 52 5.02 1.58 -7.03
C TYR A 52 6.05 0.91 -7.94
N GLU A 53 6.17 1.35 -9.18
CA GLU A 53 7.12 0.79 -10.16
C GLU A 53 8.57 1.05 -9.77
N GLY A 54 8.89 2.28 -9.36
CA GLY A 54 10.22 2.70 -8.95
C GLY A 54 10.61 2.24 -7.55
N ARG A 55 9.67 1.76 -6.73
CA ARG A 55 9.89 1.48 -5.30
C ARG A 55 10.54 2.65 -4.57
N ILE A 56 10.02 3.85 -4.83
CA ILE A 56 10.55 5.12 -4.35
C ILE A 56 9.38 6.00 -3.86
N VAL A 57 9.61 6.73 -2.76
CA VAL A 57 8.63 7.69 -2.26
C VAL A 57 9.29 9.02 -1.88
N PRO A 58 8.67 10.16 -2.18
CA PRO A 58 9.16 11.46 -1.74
C PRO A 58 8.88 11.64 -0.24
N LEU A 59 9.89 12.04 0.52
CA LEU A 59 9.78 12.24 1.97
C LEU A 59 9.66 13.70 2.38
N SER A 60 10.58 14.53 1.91
CA SER A 60 10.63 15.94 2.30
C SER A 60 11.32 16.79 1.24
N PHE A 61 10.99 18.07 1.27
CA PHE A 61 11.66 19.13 0.53
C PHE A 61 12.16 20.18 1.52
N ASN A 62 13.40 20.59 1.38
CA ASN A 62 13.99 21.67 2.14
C ASN A 62 14.16 22.90 1.23
N GLU A 63 13.47 23.99 1.56
CA GLU A 63 13.49 25.24 0.79
C GLU A 63 14.82 25.99 0.89
N GLU A 64 15.53 25.87 2.03
CA GLU A 64 16.77 26.60 2.27
C GLU A 64 17.89 26.18 1.31
N ASP A 65 18.04 24.88 1.09
CA ASP A 65 19.09 24.32 0.23
C ASP A 65 18.56 23.69 -1.06
N GLN A 66 17.26 23.85 -1.34
CA GLN A 66 16.56 23.33 -2.52
C GLN A 66 16.79 21.82 -2.67
N SER A 67 16.72 21.07 -1.57
CA SER A 67 16.97 19.65 -1.55
C SER A 67 15.72 18.81 -1.36
N TYR A 68 15.63 17.73 -2.12
CA TYR A 68 14.62 16.70 -2.00
C TYR A 68 15.20 15.47 -1.32
N ARG A 69 14.42 14.86 -0.44
CA ARG A 69 14.71 13.55 0.13
C ARG A 69 13.72 12.52 -0.35
N PHE A 70 14.22 11.40 -0.83
CA PHE A 70 13.43 10.25 -1.25
C PHE A 70 13.81 9.02 -0.42
N ALA A 71 12.82 8.23 -0.08
CA ALA A 71 13.05 6.89 0.44
C ALA A 71 13.03 5.90 -0.73
N VAL A 72 13.98 5.00 -0.73
CA VAL A 72 14.15 3.93 -1.72
C VAL A 72 14.22 2.58 -1.01
N THR A 73 13.88 1.53 -1.71
CA THR A 73 14.03 0.16 -1.22
C THR A 73 15.23 -0.53 -1.88
N SER A 74 15.54 -1.72 -1.42
CA SER A 74 16.56 -2.56 -2.08
C SER A 74 16.18 -3.01 -3.50
N GLN A 75 14.93 -2.82 -3.90
CA GLN A 75 14.42 -3.16 -5.22
C GLN A 75 14.38 -1.96 -6.17
N THR A 76 14.65 -0.76 -5.67
CA THR A 76 14.70 0.45 -6.50
C THR A 76 15.82 0.36 -7.52
N PRO A 77 15.55 0.53 -8.83
CA PRO A 77 16.57 0.47 -9.86
C PRO A 77 17.62 1.58 -9.70
N GLN A 78 18.89 1.21 -9.74
CA GLN A 78 19.98 2.21 -9.69
C GLN A 78 19.94 3.18 -10.87
N SER A 79 19.48 2.72 -12.03
CA SER A 79 19.29 3.58 -13.22
C SER A 79 18.29 4.69 -12.96
N LEU A 80 17.20 4.39 -12.24
CA LEU A 80 16.20 5.40 -11.85
C LEU A 80 16.79 6.44 -10.92
N MET A 81 17.53 6.02 -9.87
CA MET A 81 18.21 6.97 -8.97
C MET A 81 19.21 7.86 -9.70
N ALA A 82 19.98 7.29 -10.63
CA ALA A 82 20.93 8.03 -11.43
C ALA A 82 20.24 9.02 -12.39
N GLN A 83 19.14 8.64 -13.00
CA GLN A 83 18.32 9.50 -13.85
C GLN A 83 17.78 10.68 -13.03
N MET A 84 17.11 10.41 -11.92
CA MET A 84 16.56 11.45 -11.04
C MET A 84 17.65 12.41 -10.55
N THR A 85 18.82 11.87 -10.19
CA THR A 85 19.95 12.72 -9.76
C THR A 85 20.35 13.71 -10.84
N ARG A 86 20.40 13.30 -12.11
CA ARG A 86 20.72 14.19 -13.23
C ARG A 86 19.64 15.24 -13.43
N GLU A 87 18.38 14.81 -13.53
CA GLU A 87 17.24 15.70 -13.77
C GLU A 87 17.15 16.80 -12.70
N TYR A 88 17.25 16.42 -11.42
CA TYR A 88 17.21 17.39 -10.33
C TYR A 88 18.44 18.31 -10.30
N THR A 89 19.62 17.78 -10.62
CA THR A 89 20.86 18.58 -10.70
C THR A 89 20.79 19.58 -11.85
N ASP A 90 20.27 19.19 -13.00
CA ASP A 90 20.09 20.06 -14.17
C ASP A 90 19.11 21.22 -13.88
N GLU A 91 18.15 20.99 -12.97
CA GLU A 91 17.23 22.02 -12.45
C GLU A 91 17.82 22.86 -11.30
N GLY A 92 19.08 22.64 -10.92
CA GLY A 92 19.73 23.32 -9.81
C GLY A 92 19.27 22.87 -8.43
N ARG A 93 18.67 21.67 -8.33
CA ARG A 93 18.16 21.09 -7.10
C ARG A 93 19.05 19.95 -6.61
N ARG A 94 19.05 19.71 -5.32
CA ARG A 94 19.76 18.57 -4.72
C ARG A 94 18.79 17.42 -4.44
N ILE A 95 19.28 16.21 -4.58
CA ILE A 95 18.48 15.01 -4.27
C ILE A 95 19.27 14.08 -3.35
N PHE A 96 18.60 13.53 -2.34
CA PHE A 96 19.15 12.58 -1.39
C PHE A 96 18.25 11.35 -1.32
N PHE A 97 18.86 10.18 -1.26
CA PHE A 97 18.18 8.92 -1.10
C PHE A 97 18.50 8.32 0.26
N SER A 98 17.48 7.76 0.91
CA SER A 98 17.62 6.98 2.14
C SER A 98 16.99 5.61 1.93
N LEU A 99 17.64 4.56 2.42
CA LEU A 99 17.13 3.20 2.29
C LEU A 99 16.11 2.93 3.39
N ILE A 100 14.96 2.38 3.01
CA ILE A 100 13.90 1.91 3.89
C ILE A 100 13.61 0.43 3.65
N SER A 101 12.99 -0.21 4.63
CA SER A 101 12.49 -1.59 4.50
C SER A 101 11.31 -1.69 3.55
N GLY A 102 11.05 -2.89 3.03
CA GLY A 102 9.85 -3.16 2.23
C GLY A 102 8.56 -2.99 3.03
N SER A 103 8.59 -3.24 4.33
CA SER A 103 7.46 -3.01 5.25
C SER A 103 7.20 -1.51 5.45
N ALA A 104 8.25 -0.71 5.62
CA ALA A 104 8.13 0.75 5.70
C ALA A 104 7.56 1.34 4.41
N PHE A 105 8.06 0.89 3.25
CA PHE A 105 7.54 1.31 1.96
C PHE A 105 6.03 1.06 1.84
N ARG A 106 5.55 -0.15 2.18
CA ARG A 106 4.11 -0.46 2.16
C ARG A 106 3.31 0.44 3.10
N SER A 107 3.81 0.69 4.30
CA SER A 107 3.15 1.56 5.27
C SER A 107 3.01 3.00 4.77
N ILE A 108 4.04 3.52 4.09
CA ILE A 108 3.99 4.85 3.49
C ILE A 108 3.02 4.87 2.30
N MET A 109 3.08 3.87 1.43
CA MET A 109 2.19 3.80 0.26
C MET A 109 0.73 3.74 0.65
N LEU A 110 0.36 3.07 1.75
CA LEU A 110 -1.01 3.10 2.28
C LEU A 110 -1.51 4.51 2.65
N ARG A 111 -0.61 5.46 2.88
CA ARG A 111 -0.98 6.87 3.14
C ARG A 111 -1.10 7.68 1.85
N PHE A 112 -0.31 7.35 0.82
CA PHE A 112 -0.43 7.97 -0.51
C PHE A 112 -1.65 7.45 -1.26
N ASP A 113 -1.87 6.14 -1.23
CA ASP A 113 -2.93 5.41 -1.89
C ASP A 113 -3.68 4.52 -0.86
N PRO A 114 -4.50 5.14 0.00
CA PRO A 114 -5.30 4.38 0.95
C PRO A 114 -6.28 3.48 0.18
N PRO A 115 -6.51 2.24 0.65
CA PRO A 115 -7.46 1.34 0.04
C PRO A 115 -8.82 2.05 -0.05
N LYS A 116 -9.34 2.15 -1.26
CA LYS A 116 -10.66 2.74 -1.49
C LYS A 116 -11.67 1.84 -0.81
N LYS A 117 -12.37 2.36 0.18
CA LYS A 117 -13.53 1.69 0.75
C LYS A 117 -14.63 1.74 -0.32
N ILE A 118 -14.74 0.67 -1.10
CA ILE A 118 -15.83 0.55 -2.07
C ILE A 118 -17.06 0.24 -1.24
N ILE A 119 -18.01 1.17 -1.21
CA ILE A 119 -19.32 0.98 -0.61
C ILE A 119 -20.18 0.40 -1.72
N TYR A 120 -20.48 -0.87 -1.64
CA TYR A 120 -21.47 -1.50 -2.51
C TYR A 120 -22.86 -1.33 -1.91
N ASP A 121 -23.88 -1.27 -2.77
CA ASP A 121 -25.25 -1.20 -2.31
C ASP A 121 -25.59 -2.43 -1.46
N ASP A 122 -26.31 -2.21 -0.36
CA ASP A 122 -26.76 -3.29 0.50
C ASP A 122 -27.80 -4.13 -0.23
N ILE A 123 -27.75 -5.45 -0.01
CA ILE A 123 -28.76 -6.37 -0.54
C ILE A 123 -29.99 -6.28 0.34
N GLU A 124 -31.11 -5.81 -0.21
CA GLU A 124 -32.40 -5.85 0.47
C GLU A 124 -33.06 -7.21 0.24
N ILE A 125 -33.10 -8.05 1.28
CA ILE A 125 -33.84 -9.31 1.24
C ILE A 125 -35.30 -9.02 1.60
N ALA A 126 -36.16 -9.00 0.59
CA ALA A 126 -37.59 -8.77 0.80
C ALA A 126 -38.30 -9.99 1.43
N LYS A 127 -37.89 -11.22 1.09
CA LYS A 127 -38.36 -12.49 1.67
C LYS A 127 -37.40 -13.64 1.34
N GLU A 128 -37.33 -14.63 2.26
CA GLU A 128 -36.58 -15.86 2.06
C GLU A 128 -37.02 -16.59 0.78
N GLY A 129 -36.12 -16.80 -0.20
CA GLY A 129 -36.42 -17.55 -1.43
C GLY A 129 -36.90 -16.72 -2.63
N ASP A 130 -36.82 -15.40 -2.58
CA ASP A 130 -37.25 -14.54 -3.68
C ASP A 130 -36.23 -14.54 -4.82
N SER A 131 -36.67 -14.79 -6.05
CA SER A 131 -35.84 -14.77 -7.26
C SER A 131 -35.20 -13.40 -7.51
N ASP A 132 -35.84 -12.33 -7.04
CA ASP A 132 -35.36 -10.97 -7.19
C ASP A 132 -34.09 -10.73 -6.34
N THR A 133 -34.01 -11.33 -5.15
CA THR A 133 -32.81 -11.26 -4.30
C THR A 133 -31.60 -11.89 -4.99
N LEU A 134 -31.79 -13.05 -5.63
CA LEU A 134 -30.71 -13.73 -6.35
C LEU A 134 -30.20 -12.93 -7.54
N ALA A 135 -31.13 -12.29 -8.28
CA ALA A 135 -30.79 -11.42 -9.39
C ALA A 135 -30.01 -10.18 -8.91
N GLN A 136 -30.42 -9.56 -7.80
CA GLN A 136 -29.72 -8.42 -7.20
C GLN A 136 -28.31 -8.81 -6.75
N VAL A 137 -28.17 -9.93 -6.03
CA VAL A 137 -26.84 -10.45 -5.60
C VAL A 137 -25.94 -10.67 -6.81
N THR A 138 -26.45 -11.30 -7.87
CA THR A 138 -25.69 -11.57 -9.09
C THR A 138 -25.26 -10.29 -9.77
N GLN A 139 -26.14 -9.30 -9.85
CA GLN A 139 -25.85 -8.02 -10.47
C GLN A 139 -24.79 -7.24 -9.69
N ILE A 140 -24.88 -7.21 -8.37
CA ILE A 140 -23.90 -6.53 -7.51
C ILE A 140 -22.55 -7.26 -7.57
N LEU A 141 -22.53 -8.59 -7.45
CA LEU A 141 -21.30 -9.38 -7.55
C LEU A 141 -20.59 -9.20 -8.91
N ALA A 142 -21.32 -8.96 -9.99
CA ALA A 142 -20.73 -8.66 -11.29
C ALA A 142 -19.98 -7.31 -11.32
N THR A 143 -20.31 -6.39 -10.41
CA THR A 143 -19.65 -5.07 -10.29
C THR A 143 -18.54 -5.05 -9.25
N VAL A 144 -18.52 -6.03 -8.33
CA VAL A 144 -17.51 -6.13 -7.27
C VAL A 144 -16.18 -6.62 -7.85
N GLY A 145 -15.10 -5.92 -7.58
CA GLY A 145 -13.77 -6.34 -7.99
C GLY A 145 -13.41 -7.71 -7.38
N THR A 146 -12.73 -8.56 -8.13
CA THR A 146 -12.41 -9.95 -7.71
C THR A 146 -11.75 -10.03 -6.33
N ASN A 147 -10.91 -9.06 -5.97
CA ASN A 147 -10.25 -9.01 -4.67
C ASN A 147 -11.17 -8.60 -3.53
N ASP A 148 -12.29 -7.96 -3.83
CA ASP A 148 -13.23 -7.41 -2.85
C ASP A 148 -14.45 -8.32 -2.63
N VAL A 149 -14.68 -9.29 -3.51
CA VAL A 149 -15.83 -10.23 -3.44
C VAL A 149 -15.93 -10.89 -2.07
N PHE A 150 -14.82 -11.38 -1.54
CA PHE A 150 -14.82 -12.08 -0.27
C PHE A 150 -15.20 -11.16 0.91
N ASN A 151 -14.62 -9.97 0.95
CA ASN A 151 -14.91 -8.97 1.97
C ASN A 151 -16.37 -8.50 1.88
N TYR A 152 -16.86 -8.30 0.65
CA TYR A 152 -18.24 -7.94 0.41
C TYR A 152 -19.21 -9.02 0.91
N LEU A 153 -18.95 -10.30 0.60
CA LEU A 153 -19.80 -11.40 1.05
C LEU A 153 -19.83 -11.51 2.58
N ILE A 154 -18.69 -11.34 3.25
CA ILE A 154 -18.64 -11.34 4.72
C ILE A 154 -19.45 -10.17 5.30
N ASP A 155 -19.26 -8.96 4.77
CA ASP A 155 -19.97 -7.76 5.23
C ASP A 155 -21.50 -7.92 5.06
N GLN A 156 -21.95 -8.48 3.94
CA GLN A 156 -23.36 -8.74 3.70
C GLN A 156 -23.90 -9.85 4.63
N ALA A 157 -23.15 -10.93 4.85
CA ALA A 157 -23.53 -12.00 5.74
C ALA A 157 -23.68 -11.52 7.19
N ASP A 158 -22.76 -10.67 7.65
CA ASP A 158 -22.84 -10.06 8.99
C ASP A 158 -24.09 -9.17 9.14
N LYS A 159 -24.33 -8.30 8.15
CA LYS A 159 -25.54 -7.45 8.12
C LYS A 159 -26.84 -8.23 8.12
N LEU A 160 -26.86 -9.39 7.46
CA LEU A 160 -28.01 -10.27 7.37
C LEU A 160 -28.15 -11.22 8.57
N GLY A 161 -27.18 -11.22 9.50
CA GLY A 161 -27.16 -12.12 10.67
C GLY A 161 -26.95 -13.58 10.28
N ALA A 162 -26.30 -13.85 9.14
CA ALA A 162 -26.00 -15.22 8.71
C ALA A 162 -24.98 -15.88 9.66
N SER A 163 -25.21 -17.12 10.04
CA SER A 163 -24.27 -17.88 10.86
C SER A 163 -23.14 -18.52 10.08
N ASP A 164 -23.37 -18.81 8.81
CA ASP A 164 -22.45 -19.53 7.95
C ASP A 164 -22.48 -19.00 6.50
N ILE A 165 -21.33 -19.01 5.84
CA ILE A 165 -21.20 -18.70 4.41
C ILE A 165 -20.60 -19.92 3.73
N HIS A 166 -21.31 -20.50 2.76
CA HIS A 166 -20.82 -21.60 1.94
C HIS A 166 -20.44 -21.08 0.54
N ILE A 167 -19.19 -21.27 0.16
CA ILE A 167 -18.68 -20.90 -1.17
C ILE A 167 -18.22 -22.19 -1.86
N GLU A 168 -18.91 -22.58 -2.91
CA GLU A 168 -18.57 -23.76 -3.70
C GLU A 168 -18.14 -23.38 -5.13
N ASN A 169 -17.06 -23.96 -5.59
CA ASN A 169 -16.63 -23.81 -6.98
C ASN A 169 -17.26 -24.94 -7.82
N GLN A 170 -18.32 -24.62 -8.55
CA GLN A 170 -18.91 -25.54 -9.52
C GLN A 170 -18.05 -25.50 -10.82
N ARG A 171 -17.36 -26.59 -11.09
CA ARG A 171 -16.76 -26.81 -12.41
C ARG A 171 -17.84 -27.33 -13.36
N GLU A 172 -18.15 -26.56 -14.39
CA GLU A 172 -18.88 -27.06 -15.56
C GLU A 172 -18.03 -28.09 -16.31
#